data_4a3c05fb7d3159ac0d8e1b7d0a125707
#
_entry.id   4a3c05fb7d3159ac0d8e1b7d0a125707
#
_cell.length_a   1.000
_cell.length_b   1.000
_cell.length_c   1.000
_cell.angle_alpha   90.00
_cell.angle_beta   90.00
_cell.angle_gamma   90.00
#
_symmetry.space_group_name_H-M   'P 1'
#
loop_
_entity.id
_entity.type
_entity.pdbx_description
1 polymer ?
#
loop_
_entity_poly.entity_id
_entity_poly.type
_entity_poly.pdbx_seq_one_letter_code
_entity_poly.pdbx_strand_id
1 'polypeptide(L)'
;MAREKKPVHKVQMTEGKKNIIQMLLQEYDIESAQDIQDALKDLLGGTIKEMMVAEMDEHLGYSKSERSDSDDYRNGYKTKRVNSSYGSMEIQVPQDRKSTFEPQVVKKRQKDISDIDQKIISMYTKGMTTRQISDTLEDIYGFEVSEGFISDVTDKIMPQIEDWQNRPLAEVYPVLYIDAIHYSVRDNGVIRKLAAYVILGINQDGLKEVLTIQVGENESSKYWLSVLNGLKNRGVKDILIICADGLSGIKEAISAAFPKTEYQRCIVHQVRNTLKYVADKDRKPFATDLKAIYQAPTEERALEALGRITEKWSEKYPNSMKSWKQNWDAISPIFKFSAEVRKVIYTTNAIESLNATYRKLNRQRSVFPSDTALLKALYLSTFEATKKWTMPIRNWGQVYGELSIMYEGRLPE
;
A
#
# COMPACT_ATOMS: atom_id res chain seq x y z
N MET A 1 7.59 14.87 12.62
CA MET A 1 6.59 15.97 12.53
C MET A 1 5.29 15.51 13.17
N ALA A 2 4.70 16.34 14.03
CA ALA A 2 3.41 16.05 14.63
C ALA A 2 2.36 15.95 13.51
N ARG A 3 1.46 14.96 13.59
CA ARG A 3 0.30 14.85 12.71
C ARG A 3 -0.41 16.22 12.72
N GLU A 4 -0.48 16.90 11.57
CA GLU A 4 -1.43 17.98 11.41
C GLU A 4 -2.81 17.42 11.73
N LYS A 5 -3.35 17.86 12.87
CA LYS A 5 -4.75 17.56 13.21
C LYS A 5 -5.59 18.25 12.15
N LYS A 6 -6.37 17.49 11.37
CA LYS A 6 -7.38 18.08 10.50
C LYS A 6 -8.14 19.12 11.30
N PRO A 7 -8.32 20.34 10.79
CA PRO A 7 -9.03 21.37 11.51
C PRO A 7 -10.42 20.85 11.87
N VAL A 8 -10.73 20.86 13.15
CA VAL A 8 -12.07 20.52 13.63
C VAL A 8 -13.00 21.65 13.19
N HIS A 9 -14.04 21.32 12.45
CA HIS A 9 -15.06 22.27 12.05
C HIS A 9 -15.72 22.86 13.32
N LYS A 10 -15.49 24.15 13.57
CA LYS A 10 -16.16 24.86 14.67
C LYS A 10 -17.49 25.35 14.16
N VAL A 11 -18.58 24.92 14.81
CA VAL A 11 -19.92 25.40 14.51
C VAL A 11 -19.98 26.88 14.79
N GLN A 12 -20.14 27.71 13.75
CA GLN A 12 -20.40 29.13 13.87
C GLN A 12 -21.91 29.36 13.70
N MET A 13 -22.54 29.77 14.76
CA MET A 13 -23.99 30.01 14.81
C MET A 13 -24.28 31.50 14.50
N THR A 14 -24.82 31.74 13.30
CA THR A 14 -25.35 33.06 12.89
C THR A 14 -26.85 33.09 13.12
N GLU A 15 -27.46 34.31 13.18
CA GLU A 15 -28.90 34.44 13.31
C GLU A 15 -29.67 33.72 12.17
N GLY A 16 -29.19 33.81 10.96
CA GLY A 16 -29.79 33.08 9.84
C GLY A 16 -29.78 31.55 10.04
N LYS A 17 -28.66 30.98 10.56
CA LYS A 17 -28.57 29.55 10.88
C LYS A 17 -29.52 29.16 12.02
N LYS A 18 -29.68 30.01 13.04
CA LYS A 18 -30.65 29.76 14.10
C LYS A 18 -32.06 29.69 13.59
N ASN A 19 -32.44 30.63 12.72
CA ASN A 19 -33.76 30.63 12.07
C ASN A 19 -34.00 29.37 11.26
N ILE A 20 -33.02 28.93 10.47
CA ILE A 20 -33.12 27.68 9.71
C ILE A 20 -33.31 26.48 10.64
N ILE A 21 -32.54 26.40 11.73
CA ILE A 21 -32.67 25.30 12.72
C ILE A 21 -34.05 25.35 13.39
N GLN A 22 -34.58 26.56 13.75
CA GLN A 22 -35.90 26.68 14.33
C GLN A 22 -37.00 26.21 13.36
N MET A 23 -36.90 26.57 12.07
CA MET A 23 -37.85 26.14 11.06
C MET A 23 -37.75 24.60 10.88
N LEU A 24 -36.54 24.03 10.88
CA LEU A 24 -36.36 22.59 10.80
C LEU A 24 -37.00 21.85 11.97
N LEU A 25 -36.82 22.35 13.19
CA LEU A 25 -37.42 21.77 14.38
C LEU A 25 -38.95 21.93 14.44
N GLN A 26 -39.51 22.92 13.71
CA GLN A 26 -40.97 23.12 13.59
C GLN A 26 -41.59 22.24 12.51
N GLU A 27 -40.85 21.96 11.42
CA GLU A 27 -41.35 21.21 10.28
C GLU A 27 -41.21 19.69 10.48
N TYR A 28 -40.18 19.25 11.22
CA TYR A 28 -39.90 17.84 11.49
C TYR A 28 -40.08 17.56 13.00
N ASP A 29 -40.74 16.45 13.29
CA ASP A 29 -40.90 15.95 14.66
C ASP A 29 -39.61 15.22 15.08
N ILE A 30 -38.62 15.98 15.59
CA ILE A 30 -37.29 15.51 15.88
C ILE A 30 -37.18 15.11 17.35
N GLU A 31 -37.23 13.81 17.62
CA GLU A 31 -37.03 13.23 18.95
C GLU A 31 -35.71 12.46 19.08
N SER A 32 -35.10 12.04 17.97
CA SER A 32 -33.91 11.19 17.94
C SER A 32 -32.85 11.70 16.96
N ALA A 33 -31.62 11.14 17.11
CA ALA A 33 -30.55 11.40 16.13
C ALA A 33 -30.89 10.86 14.72
N GLN A 34 -31.74 9.83 14.63
CA GLN A 34 -32.22 9.29 13.37
C GLN A 34 -33.13 10.29 12.66
N ASP A 35 -34.04 10.95 13.38
CA ASP A 35 -34.95 11.94 12.84
C ASP A 35 -34.18 13.14 12.26
N ILE A 36 -33.07 13.54 12.94
CA ILE A 36 -32.16 14.55 12.40
C ILE A 36 -31.55 14.10 11.06
N GLN A 37 -31.14 12.84 10.97
CA GLN A 37 -30.55 12.31 9.71
C GLN A 37 -31.61 12.29 8.59
N ASP A 38 -32.83 11.89 8.88
CA ASP A 38 -33.91 11.82 7.90
C ASP A 38 -34.32 13.24 7.44
N ALA A 39 -34.41 14.21 8.36
CA ALA A 39 -34.63 15.61 8.01
C ALA A 39 -33.49 16.19 7.14
N LEU A 40 -32.23 15.91 7.47
CA LEU A 40 -31.08 16.33 6.66
C LEU A 40 -31.06 15.67 5.28
N LYS A 41 -31.54 14.44 5.18
CA LYS A 41 -31.67 13.70 3.91
C LYS A 41 -32.71 14.35 2.97
N ASP A 42 -33.87 14.70 3.53
CA ASP A 42 -34.92 15.42 2.80
C ASP A 42 -34.46 16.80 2.33
N LEU A 43 -33.81 17.57 3.22
CA LEU A 43 -33.25 18.87 2.89
C LEU A 43 -32.16 18.76 1.81
N LEU A 44 -31.29 17.73 1.90
CA LEU A 44 -30.28 17.50 0.88
C LEU A 44 -30.92 17.20 -0.49
N GLY A 45 -31.93 16.32 -0.53
CA GLY A 45 -32.68 15.98 -1.73
C GLY A 45 -33.37 17.19 -2.35
N GLY A 46 -34.01 18.01 -1.51
CA GLY A 46 -34.63 19.26 -1.90
C GLY A 46 -33.63 20.27 -2.45
N THR A 47 -32.54 20.50 -1.76
CA THR A 47 -31.47 21.41 -2.20
C THR A 47 -30.88 21.00 -3.55
N ILE A 48 -30.58 19.70 -3.75
CA ILE A 48 -30.09 19.17 -5.02
C ILE A 48 -31.11 19.43 -6.15
N LYS A 49 -32.38 19.20 -5.88
CA LYS A 49 -33.46 19.47 -6.87
C LYS A 49 -33.48 20.94 -7.28
N GLU A 50 -33.49 21.87 -6.31
CA GLU A 50 -33.52 23.31 -6.60
C GLU A 50 -32.25 23.77 -7.35
N MET A 51 -31.09 23.25 -7.04
CA MET A 51 -29.84 23.51 -7.78
C MET A 51 -29.96 23.02 -9.24
N MET A 52 -30.49 21.80 -9.47
CA MET A 52 -30.69 21.30 -10.83
C MET A 52 -31.76 22.06 -11.60
N VAL A 53 -32.77 22.62 -10.92
CA VAL A 53 -33.75 23.52 -11.53
C VAL A 53 -33.06 24.81 -11.98
N ALA A 54 -32.17 25.39 -11.16
CA ALA A 54 -31.39 26.56 -11.55
C ALA A 54 -30.46 26.29 -12.74
N GLU A 55 -29.78 25.12 -12.76
CA GLU A 55 -28.98 24.68 -13.92
C GLU A 55 -29.85 24.53 -15.20
N MET A 56 -31.06 24.04 -15.05
CA MET A 56 -32.02 23.93 -16.17
C MET A 56 -32.47 25.32 -16.66
N ASP A 57 -32.69 26.27 -15.76
CA ASP A 57 -33.06 27.65 -16.11
C ASP A 57 -31.92 28.30 -16.92
N GLU A 58 -30.68 28.09 -16.50
CA GLU A 58 -29.49 28.56 -17.24
C GLU A 58 -29.36 27.86 -18.59
N HIS A 59 -29.56 26.54 -18.66
CA HIS A 59 -29.50 25.75 -19.90
C HIS A 59 -30.50 26.18 -20.93
N LEU A 60 -31.75 26.44 -20.53
CA LEU A 60 -32.85 26.84 -21.43
C LEU A 60 -32.87 28.34 -21.72
N GLY A 61 -32.18 29.16 -20.89
CA GLY A 61 -32.14 30.62 -21.02
C GLY A 61 -33.43 31.33 -20.54
N TYR A 62 -34.31 30.62 -19.79
CA TYR A 62 -35.51 31.21 -19.21
C TYR A 62 -35.91 30.49 -17.91
N SER A 63 -36.56 31.22 -16.99
CA SER A 63 -37.03 30.67 -15.74
C SER A 63 -38.38 29.96 -15.86
N LYS A 64 -38.75 29.14 -14.87
CA LYS A 64 -39.96 28.28 -14.93
C LYS A 64 -41.26 29.03 -15.19
N SER A 65 -41.33 30.31 -14.85
CA SER A 65 -42.53 31.13 -14.93
C SER A 65 -42.56 32.08 -16.15
N GLU A 66 -41.51 32.06 -16.97
CA GLU A 66 -41.37 32.96 -18.12
C GLU A 66 -41.82 32.29 -19.40
N ARG A 67 -42.43 33.09 -20.33
CA ARG A 67 -42.67 32.68 -21.70
C ARG A 67 -41.39 32.89 -22.50
N SER A 68 -41.00 31.89 -23.26
CA SER A 68 -39.81 31.94 -24.10
C SER A 68 -40.15 31.49 -25.51
N ASP A 69 -39.52 32.10 -26.52
CA ASP A 69 -39.53 31.66 -27.92
C ASP A 69 -38.46 30.58 -28.19
N SER A 70 -37.92 29.95 -27.14
CA SER A 70 -36.97 28.84 -27.26
C SER A 70 -37.61 27.65 -27.98
N ASP A 71 -36.82 26.95 -28.78
CA ASP A 71 -37.22 25.72 -29.44
C ASP A 71 -37.07 24.45 -28.56
N ASP A 72 -36.61 24.64 -27.30
CA ASP A 72 -36.53 23.61 -26.30
C ASP A 72 -37.30 24.01 -25.02
N TYR A 73 -37.97 23.04 -24.43
CA TYR A 73 -38.90 23.25 -23.32
C TYR A 73 -38.67 22.24 -22.21
N ARG A 74 -39.06 22.60 -20.98
CA ARG A 74 -39.06 21.67 -19.83
C ARG A 74 -40.00 20.50 -20.10
N ASN A 75 -39.54 19.28 -19.80
CA ASN A 75 -40.28 18.04 -20.01
C ASN A 75 -40.50 17.26 -18.70
N GLY A 76 -40.83 17.96 -17.63
CA GLY A 76 -41.08 17.36 -16.33
C GLY A 76 -39.83 16.91 -15.61
N TYR A 77 -39.99 15.91 -14.77
CA TYR A 77 -38.93 15.36 -13.90
C TYR A 77 -38.85 13.84 -14.06
N LYS A 78 -37.63 13.33 -13.93
CA LYS A 78 -37.37 11.89 -13.82
C LYS A 78 -36.89 11.57 -12.42
N THR A 79 -37.50 10.61 -11.74
CA THR A 79 -37.04 10.10 -10.45
C THR A 79 -35.76 9.32 -10.63
N LYS A 80 -34.78 9.64 -9.80
CA LYS A 80 -33.47 8.97 -9.76
C LYS A 80 -33.13 8.65 -8.34
N ARG A 81 -32.81 7.39 -8.06
CA ARG A 81 -32.28 6.96 -6.77
C ARG A 81 -30.79 7.24 -6.70
N VAL A 82 -30.35 7.94 -5.63
CA VAL A 82 -28.95 8.23 -5.33
C VAL A 82 -28.62 7.86 -3.90
N ASN A 83 -27.38 7.46 -3.66
CA ASN A 83 -26.87 7.17 -2.34
C ASN A 83 -26.10 8.39 -1.80
N SER A 84 -26.29 8.69 -0.54
CA SER A 84 -25.61 9.79 0.17
C SER A 84 -24.99 9.30 1.50
N SER A 85 -24.28 10.20 2.19
CA SER A 85 -23.80 9.94 3.56
C SER A 85 -24.93 9.71 4.57
N TYR A 86 -26.15 10.10 4.21
CA TYR A 86 -27.36 9.98 5.06
C TYR A 86 -28.25 8.81 4.64
N GLY A 87 -27.82 7.96 3.69
CA GLY A 87 -28.57 6.83 3.14
C GLY A 87 -29.05 7.05 1.70
N SER A 88 -29.81 6.09 1.18
CA SER A 88 -30.42 6.20 -0.15
C SER A 88 -31.56 7.21 -0.14
N MET A 89 -31.67 8.01 -1.21
CA MET A 89 -32.76 8.97 -1.42
C MET A 89 -33.19 8.98 -2.87
N GLU A 90 -34.43 9.40 -3.11
CA GLU A 90 -34.93 9.66 -4.45
C GLU A 90 -34.88 11.17 -4.72
N ILE A 91 -34.27 11.55 -5.83
CA ILE A 91 -34.20 12.93 -6.29
C ILE A 91 -34.97 13.10 -7.61
N GLN A 92 -35.53 14.27 -7.78
CA GLN A 92 -36.26 14.65 -9.01
C GLN A 92 -35.33 15.40 -9.95
N VAL A 93 -34.90 14.75 -11.03
CA VAL A 93 -34.00 15.32 -12.05
C VAL A 93 -34.84 15.98 -13.14
N PRO A 94 -34.71 17.28 -13.38
CA PRO A 94 -35.48 17.96 -14.44
C PRO A 94 -35.05 17.46 -15.83
N GLN A 95 -35.97 17.44 -16.75
CA GLN A 95 -35.76 17.00 -18.12
C GLN A 95 -36.15 18.13 -19.09
N ASP A 96 -35.41 18.26 -20.20
CA ASP A 96 -35.74 19.05 -21.35
C ASP A 96 -36.37 18.17 -22.46
N ARG A 97 -37.05 18.76 -23.41
CA ARG A 97 -37.72 18.04 -24.50
C ARG A 97 -36.73 17.43 -25.49
N LYS A 98 -35.58 18.08 -25.70
CA LYS A 98 -34.55 17.62 -26.62
C LYS A 98 -33.58 16.63 -25.94
N SER A 99 -33.68 16.42 -24.61
CA SER A 99 -32.78 15.56 -23.81
C SER A 99 -31.31 15.96 -23.86
N THR A 100 -31.05 17.25 -24.06
CA THR A 100 -29.70 17.83 -24.13
C THR A 100 -29.17 18.29 -22.77
N PHE A 101 -30.05 18.47 -21.80
CA PHE A 101 -29.66 18.89 -20.46
C PHE A 101 -28.85 17.84 -19.76
N GLU A 102 -27.68 18.23 -19.25
CA GLU A 102 -26.81 17.43 -18.42
C GLU A 102 -26.51 18.13 -17.08
N PRO A 103 -27.19 17.74 -15.98
CA PRO A 103 -26.98 18.37 -14.69
C PRO A 103 -25.56 18.14 -14.21
N GLN A 104 -24.95 19.19 -13.64
CA GLN A 104 -23.58 19.16 -13.10
C GLN A 104 -23.56 18.72 -11.62
N VAL A 105 -24.57 19.14 -10.85
CA VAL A 105 -24.69 18.81 -9.41
C VAL A 105 -24.79 17.30 -9.18
N VAL A 106 -25.58 16.59 -10.01
CA VAL A 106 -25.67 15.13 -9.99
C VAL A 106 -25.66 14.61 -11.42
N LYS A 107 -24.51 14.24 -11.93
CA LYS A 107 -24.31 13.81 -13.32
C LYS A 107 -25.24 12.67 -13.74
N LYS A 108 -25.56 12.58 -15.02
CA LYS A 108 -26.57 11.68 -15.61
C LYS A 108 -26.47 10.20 -15.18
N ARG A 109 -25.24 9.68 -14.95
CA ARG A 109 -24.98 8.30 -14.53
C ARG A 109 -24.48 8.17 -13.07
N GLN A 110 -24.35 9.26 -12.35
CA GLN A 110 -23.88 9.26 -10.96
C GLN A 110 -24.99 8.72 -10.06
N LYS A 111 -24.72 7.61 -9.37
CA LYS A 111 -25.64 6.99 -8.40
C LYS A 111 -25.23 7.23 -6.95
N ASP A 112 -24.06 7.79 -6.74
CA ASP A 112 -23.50 8.04 -5.42
C ASP A 112 -22.98 9.48 -5.32
N ILE A 113 -23.43 10.21 -4.32
CA ILE A 113 -23.02 11.58 -3.99
C ILE A 113 -22.28 11.66 -2.65
N SER A 114 -21.96 10.51 -2.05
CA SER A 114 -21.12 10.41 -0.86
C SER A 114 -19.66 10.14 -1.24
N ASP A 115 -18.72 10.39 -0.29
CA ASP A 115 -17.31 10.01 -0.45
C ASP A 115 -17.08 8.49 -0.25
N ILE A 116 -18.02 7.67 -0.74
CA ILE A 116 -18.02 6.23 -0.48
C ILE A 116 -16.83 5.54 -1.14
N ASP A 117 -16.40 6.00 -2.31
CA ASP A 117 -15.23 5.47 -3.03
C ASP A 117 -13.99 5.49 -2.14
N GLN A 118 -13.73 6.61 -1.45
CA GLN A 118 -12.58 6.74 -0.55
C GLN A 118 -12.70 5.82 0.67
N LYS A 119 -13.92 5.61 1.18
CA LYS A 119 -14.19 4.71 2.29
C LYS A 119 -14.00 3.25 1.89
N ILE A 120 -14.47 2.87 0.70
CA ILE A 120 -14.22 1.54 0.09
C ILE A 120 -12.71 1.29 -0.02
N ILE A 121 -11.97 2.21 -0.63
CA ILE A 121 -10.51 2.11 -0.77
C ILE A 121 -9.85 1.98 0.61
N SER A 122 -10.27 2.78 1.61
CA SER A 122 -9.72 2.70 2.97
C SER A 122 -9.96 1.34 3.63
N MET A 123 -11.16 0.78 3.49
CA MET A 123 -11.50 -0.54 4.03
C MET A 123 -10.74 -1.65 3.30
N TYR A 124 -10.65 -1.56 1.97
CA TYR A 124 -9.90 -2.50 1.15
C TYR A 124 -8.39 -2.49 1.52
N THR A 125 -7.82 -1.31 1.75
CA THR A 125 -6.43 -1.13 2.22
C THR A 125 -6.18 -1.81 3.57
N LYS A 126 -7.20 -1.86 4.44
CA LYS A 126 -7.15 -2.57 5.72
C LYS A 126 -7.31 -4.09 5.59
N GLY A 127 -7.48 -4.61 4.39
CA GLY A 127 -7.55 -6.03 4.07
C GLY A 127 -8.97 -6.64 4.09
N MET A 128 -10.02 -5.81 4.16
CA MET A 128 -11.40 -6.31 4.07
C MET A 128 -11.70 -6.85 2.66
N THR A 129 -12.48 -7.92 2.60
CA THR A 129 -12.98 -8.47 1.34
C THR A 129 -14.09 -7.58 0.77
N THR A 130 -14.41 -7.70 -0.53
CA THR A 130 -15.53 -6.98 -1.16
C THR A 130 -16.83 -7.21 -0.41
N ARG A 131 -17.10 -8.46 -0.01
CA ARG A 131 -18.27 -8.83 0.79
C ARG A 131 -18.30 -8.14 2.15
N GLN A 132 -17.21 -8.20 2.91
CA GLN A 132 -17.12 -7.52 4.21
C GLN A 132 -17.29 -6.00 4.09
N ILE A 133 -16.83 -5.41 2.99
CA ILE A 133 -17.02 -3.98 2.71
C ILE A 133 -18.49 -3.70 2.41
N SER A 134 -19.15 -4.56 1.61
CA SER A 134 -20.58 -4.47 1.32
C SER A 134 -21.40 -4.53 2.61
N ASP A 135 -21.20 -5.58 3.43
CA ASP A 135 -21.88 -5.77 4.71
C ASP A 135 -21.66 -4.54 5.64
N THR A 136 -20.42 -4.05 5.74
CA THR A 136 -20.09 -2.91 6.60
C THR A 136 -20.74 -1.60 6.11
N LEU A 137 -20.83 -1.39 4.80
CA LEU A 137 -21.47 -0.20 4.23
C LEU A 137 -22.98 -0.24 4.43
N GLU A 138 -23.59 -1.42 4.31
CA GLU A 138 -24.99 -1.63 4.61
C GLU A 138 -25.29 -1.33 6.09
N ASP A 139 -24.49 -1.85 7.00
CA ASP A 139 -24.61 -1.60 8.44
C ASP A 139 -24.47 -0.12 8.82
N ILE A 140 -23.57 0.62 8.16
CA ILE A 140 -23.27 2.01 8.50
C ILE A 140 -24.22 2.99 7.81
N TYR A 141 -24.59 2.73 6.56
CA TYR A 141 -25.31 3.69 5.70
C TYR A 141 -26.72 3.24 5.33
N GLY A 142 -27.14 2.02 5.71
CA GLY A 142 -28.48 1.49 5.46
C GLY A 142 -28.79 1.29 3.97
N PHE A 143 -27.77 1.12 3.11
CA PHE A 143 -27.98 0.76 1.71
C PHE A 143 -26.95 -0.27 1.24
N GLU A 144 -27.39 -1.20 0.40
CA GLU A 144 -26.56 -2.24 -0.17
C GLU A 144 -25.67 -1.70 -1.28
N VAL A 145 -24.38 -2.04 -1.20
CA VAL A 145 -23.38 -1.78 -2.23
C VAL A 145 -22.89 -3.11 -2.77
N SER A 146 -23.14 -3.40 -4.04
CA SER A 146 -22.77 -4.69 -4.63
C SER A 146 -21.24 -4.92 -4.60
N GLU A 147 -20.83 -6.19 -4.44
CA GLU A 147 -19.41 -6.57 -4.52
C GLU A 147 -18.77 -6.17 -5.86
N GLY A 148 -19.56 -6.19 -6.95
CA GLY A 148 -19.13 -5.72 -8.28
C GLY A 148 -18.77 -4.24 -8.27
N PHE A 149 -19.64 -3.38 -7.71
CA PHE A 149 -19.34 -1.94 -7.58
C PHE A 149 -18.08 -1.69 -6.75
N ILE A 150 -17.88 -2.44 -5.64
CA ILE A 150 -16.68 -2.34 -4.82
C ILE A 150 -15.44 -2.73 -5.62
N SER A 151 -15.53 -3.78 -6.45
CA SER A 151 -14.46 -4.16 -7.38
C SER A 151 -14.14 -3.04 -8.36
N ASP A 152 -15.16 -2.46 -9.02
CA ASP A 152 -15.01 -1.35 -9.97
C ASP A 152 -14.33 -0.13 -9.33
N VAL A 153 -14.73 0.21 -8.09
CA VAL A 153 -14.10 1.31 -7.34
C VAL A 153 -12.62 1.03 -7.08
N THR A 154 -12.29 -0.20 -6.68
CA THR A 154 -10.88 -0.57 -6.43
C THR A 154 -10.09 -0.71 -7.72
N ASP A 155 -10.72 -1.00 -8.87
CA ASP A 155 -10.08 -1.09 -10.18
C ASP A 155 -9.64 0.28 -10.72
N LYS A 156 -10.28 1.37 -10.29
CA LYS A 156 -9.85 2.74 -10.61
C LYS A 156 -8.43 3.07 -10.15
N ILE A 157 -7.83 2.23 -9.29
CA ILE A 157 -6.45 2.38 -8.81
C ILE A 157 -5.43 1.80 -9.80
N MET A 158 -5.84 0.92 -10.71
CA MET A 158 -4.90 0.20 -11.59
C MET A 158 -4.00 1.13 -12.41
N PRO A 159 -4.47 2.21 -13.06
CA PRO A 159 -3.59 3.15 -13.74
C PRO A 159 -2.54 3.77 -12.81
N GLN A 160 -2.91 4.09 -11.56
CA GLN A 160 -1.97 4.63 -10.58
C GLN A 160 -0.90 3.61 -10.17
N ILE A 161 -1.26 2.32 -10.13
CA ILE A 161 -0.30 1.23 -9.88
C ILE A 161 0.69 1.13 -11.05
N GLU A 162 0.21 1.18 -12.28
CA GLU A 162 1.02 1.13 -13.49
C GLU A 162 1.98 2.32 -13.57
N ASP A 163 1.49 3.54 -13.34
CA ASP A 163 2.31 4.76 -13.28
C ASP A 163 3.38 4.64 -12.19
N TRP A 164 3.01 4.17 -11.00
CA TRP A 164 3.94 3.98 -9.91
C TRP A 164 4.99 2.92 -10.22
N GLN A 165 4.61 1.81 -10.83
CA GLN A 165 5.53 0.73 -11.22
C GLN A 165 6.50 1.17 -12.32
N ASN A 166 6.08 2.08 -13.19
CA ASN A 166 6.88 2.57 -14.33
C ASN A 166 7.60 3.91 -14.05
N ARG A 167 7.39 4.52 -12.87
CA ARG A 167 8.00 5.80 -12.55
C ARG A 167 9.53 5.76 -12.64
N PRO A 168 10.18 6.87 -13.03
CA PRO A 168 11.62 6.99 -12.97
C PRO A 168 12.16 6.74 -11.55
N LEU A 169 13.34 6.15 -11.46
CA LEU A 169 14.04 5.87 -10.21
C LEU A 169 15.33 6.68 -10.14
N ALA A 170 15.92 6.78 -8.94
CA ALA A 170 17.24 7.37 -8.76
C ALA A 170 18.30 6.55 -9.52
N GLU A 171 19.33 7.23 -10.00
CA GLU A 171 20.40 6.60 -10.80
C GLU A 171 21.23 5.61 -9.96
N VAL A 172 21.41 5.92 -8.68
CA VAL A 172 22.25 5.11 -7.77
C VAL A 172 21.52 4.83 -6.47
N TYR A 173 21.59 3.58 -6.02
CA TYR A 173 21.12 3.15 -4.73
C TYR A 173 22.25 2.55 -3.91
N PRO A 174 22.64 3.17 -2.77
CA PRO A 174 23.64 2.59 -1.86
C PRO A 174 23.25 1.20 -1.37
N VAL A 175 21.99 0.99 -1.00
CA VAL A 175 21.53 -0.32 -0.49
C VAL A 175 20.12 -0.64 -1.04
N LEU A 176 19.97 -1.86 -1.57
CA LEU A 176 18.67 -2.46 -1.84
C LEU A 176 18.40 -3.66 -0.94
N TYR A 177 17.12 -3.86 -0.63
CA TYR A 177 16.63 -5.08 0.02
C TYR A 177 15.62 -5.77 -0.88
N ILE A 178 15.76 -7.08 -1.00
CA ILE A 178 14.82 -7.93 -1.75
C ILE A 178 14.27 -8.98 -0.80
N ASP A 179 12.96 -9.09 -0.72
CA ASP A 179 12.27 -10.07 0.10
C ASP A 179 11.03 -10.61 -0.59
N ALA A 180 10.56 -11.79 -0.17
CA ALA A 180 9.43 -12.48 -0.72
C ALA A 180 8.43 -12.87 0.37
N ILE A 181 7.14 -12.64 0.10
CA ILE A 181 6.04 -13.07 0.97
C ILE A 181 5.05 -13.90 0.15
N HIS A 182 4.72 -15.09 0.65
CA HIS A 182 3.81 -16.01 -0.03
C HIS A 182 2.36 -15.75 0.34
N TYR A 183 1.51 -15.78 -0.69
CA TYR A 183 0.05 -15.62 -0.60
C TYR A 183 -0.65 -16.78 -1.28
N SER A 184 -1.89 -17.05 -0.86
CA SER A 184 -2.78 -17.95 -1.57
C SER A 184 -3.67 -17.13 -2.49
N VAL A 185 -3.70 -17.47 -3.76
CA VAL A 185 -4.49 -16.79 -4.79
C VAL A 185 -5.32 -17.83 -5.53
N ARG A 186 -6.57 -17.49 -5.84
CA ARG A 186 -7.42 -18.33 -6.68
C ARG A 186 -7.18 -18.01 -8.14
N ASP A 187 -6.84 -19.03 -8.90
CA ASP A 187 -6.68 -18.95 -10.34
C ASP A 187 -7.48 -20.09 -10.99
N ASN A 188 -8.44 -19.77 -11.84
CA ASN A 188 -9.31 -20.73 -12.52
C ASN A 188 -9.93 -21.80 -11.58
N GLY A 189 -10.37 -21.37 -10.40
CA GLY A 189 -10.99 -22.25 -9.38
C GLY A 189 -9.99 -22.99 -8.48
N VAL A 190 -8.70 -22.98 -8.79
CA VAL A 190 -7.63 -23.64 -8.03
C VAL A 190 -6.91 -22.62 -7.15
N ILE A 191 -6.58 -22.99 -5.90
CA ILE A 191 -5.76 -22.16 -5.02
C ILE A 191 -4.29 -22.46 -5.27
N ARG A 192 -3.55 -21.42 -5.70
CA ARG A 192 -2.11 -21.47 -5.92
C ARG A 192 -1.37 -20.65 -4.89
N LYS A 193 -0.10 -20.98 -4.65
CA LYS A 193 0.82 -20.18 -3.84
C LYS A 193 1.62 -19.26 -4.75
N LEU A 194 1.39 -17.95 -4.62
CA LEU A 194 2.18 -16.92 -5.30
C LEU A 194 3.10 -16.23 -4.30
N ALA A 195 4.25 -15.78 -4.77
CA ALA A 195 5.14 -14.91 -4.01
C ALA A 195 4.94 -13.45 -4.45
N ALA A 196 4.82 -12.55 -3.48
CA ALA A 196 4.98 -11.12 -3.70
C ALA A 196 6.43 -10.75 -3.40
N TYR A 197 7.17 -10.39 -4.42
CA TYR A 197 8.55 -9.94 -4.35
C TYR A 197 8.59 -8.44 -4.21
N VAL A 198 9.24 -7.97 -3.17
CA VAL A 198 9.32 -6.55 -2.83
C VAL A 198 10.76 -6.09 -2.89
N ILE A 199 11.04 -5.05 -3.66
CA ILE A 199 12.33 -4.40 -3.70
C ILE A 199 12.21 -3.03 -3.03
N LEU A 200 12.98 -2.83 -1.96
CA LEU A 200 13.08 -1.59 -1.21
C LEU A 200 14.48 -1.03 -1.37
N GLY A 201 14.59 0.24 -1.73
CA GLY A 201 15.84 0.97 -1.84
C GLY A 201 16.03 1.99 -0.72
N ILE A 202 17.29 2.26 -0.42
CA ILE A 202 17.72 3.43 0.32
C ILE A 202 18.42 4.32 -0.69
N ASN A 203 17.90 5.53 -0.89
CA ASN A 203 18.47 6.50 -1.80
C ASN A 203 19.68 7.22 -1.17
N GLN A 204 20.27 8.15 -1.92
CA GLN A 204 21.45 8.92 -1.50
C GLN A 204 21.19 9.78 -0.25
N ASP A 205 19.96 10.26 -0.06
CA ASP A 205 19.55 11.03 1.11
C ASP A 205 19.26 10.16 2.34
N GLY A 206 19.41 8.84 2.23
CA GLY A 206 19.09 7.89 3.30
C GLY A 206 17.59 7.62 3.46
N LEU A 207 16.78 8.09 2.54
CA LEU A 207 15.34 7.86 2.53
C LEU A 207 15.03 6.48 1.95
N LYS A 208 14.03 5.85 2.54
CA LYS A 208 13.55 4.55 2.10
C LYS A 208 12.45 4.70 1.07
N GLU A 209 12.50 3.92 0.01
CA GLU A 209 11.43 3.83 -0.96
C GLU A 209 11.21 2.39 -1.47
N VAL A 210 9.96 2.03 -1.75
CA VAL A 210 9.65 0.76 -2.40
C VAL A 210 9.75 0.98 -3.91
N LEU A 211 10.67 0.25 -4.56
CA LEU A 211 10.96 0.43 -5.98
C LEU A 211 9.98 -0.32 -6.86
N THR A 212 9.63 -1.54 -6.45
CA THR A 212 8.68 -2.40 -7.19
C THR A 212 8.07 -3.46 -6.28
N ILE A 213 6.89 -3.94 -6.66
CA ILE A 213 6.22 -5.11 -6.12
C ILE A 213 5.86 -5.98 -7.32
N GLN A 214 6.37 -7.21 -7.35
CA GLN A 214 6.08 -8.19 -8.39
C GLN A 214 5.38 -9.39 -7.78
N VAL A 215 4.37 -9.91 -8.46
CA VAL A 215 3.66 -11.12 -8.05
C VAL A 215 3.98 -12.23 -9.05
N GLY A 216 4.44 -13.38 -8.57
CA GLY A 216 4.84 -14.49 -9.44
C GLY A 216 4.88 -15.84 -8.73
N GLU A 217 4.92 -16.90 -9.51
CA GLU A 217 4.91 -18.29 -9.01
C GLU A 217 6.32 -18.85 -8.75
N ASN A 218 7.29 -18.47 -9.57
CA ASN A 218 8.59 -19.14 -9.64
C ASN A 218 9.76 -18.17 -9.49
N GLU A 219 10.69 -18.55 -8.64
CA GLU A 219 12.00 -17.92 -8.50
C GLU A 219 12.99 -18.61 -9.44
N SER A 220 13.56 -17.84 -10.34
CA SER A 220 14.64 -18.28 -11.22
C SER A 220 15.59 -17.13 -11.53
N SER A 221 16.83 -17.44 -11.92
CA SER A 221 17.79 -16.41 -12.34
C SER A 221 17.27 -15.56 -13.50
N LYS A 222 16.53 -16.15 -14.45
CA LYS A 222 15.91 -15.46 -15.58
C LYS A 222 14.81 -14.49 -15.11
N TYR A 223 13.99 -14.90 -14.15
CA TYR A 223 12.97 -14.03 -13.55
C TYR A 223 13.60 -12.83 -12.86
N TRP A 224 14.58 -13.07 -11.99
CA TRP A 224 15.29 -12.01 -11.28
C TRP A 224 16.04 -11.06 -12.22
N LEU A 225 16.64 -11.60 -13.27
CA LEU A 225 17.29 -10.76 -14.29
C LEU A 225 16.30 -9.83 -14.97
N SER A 226 15.09 -10.30 -15.28
CA SER A 226 14.02 -9.46 -15.83
C SER A 226 13.60 -8.36 -14.86
N VAL A 227 13.43 -8.67 -13.56
CA VAL A 227 13.08 -7.69 -12.54
C VAL A 227 14.17 -6.62 -12.36
N LEU A 228 15.45 -7.04 -12.30
CA LEU A 228 16.58 -6.12 -12.17
C LEU A 228 16.79 -5.26 -13.42
N ASN A 229 16.57 -5.80 -14.61
CA ASN A 229 16.58 -5.02 -15.85
C ASN A 229 15.41 -4.02 -15.90
N GLY A 230 14.28 -4.35 -15.30
CA GLY A 230 13.17 -3.41 -15.09
C GLY A 230 13.59 -2.17 -14.29
N LEU A 231 14.45 -2.33 -13.26
CA LEU A 231 15.02 -1.19 -12.52
C LEU A 231 15.95 -0.35 -13.42
N LYS A 232 16.79 -1.00 -14.24
CA LYS A 232 17.65 -0.28 -15.21
C LYS A 232 16.84 0.54 -16.21
N ASN A 233 15.78 -0.04 -16.76
CA ASN A 233 14.90 0.63 -17.72
C ASN A 233 14.22 1.87 -17.12
N ARG A 234 14.11 1.91 -15.79
CA ARG A 234 13.57 3.04 -15.02
C ARG A 234 14.64 4.03 -14.54
N GLY A 235 15.88 3.87 -14.97
CA GLY A 235 16.97 4.83 -14.74
C GLY A 235 18.04 4.39 -13.74
N VAL A 236 17.93 3.24 -13.08
CA VAL A 236 18.96 2.77 -12.13
C VAL A 236 20.21 2.36 -12.88
N LYS A 237 21.29 3.09 -12.66
CA LYS A 237 22.61 2.84 -13.28
C LYS A 237 23.51 1.98 -12.40
N ASP A 238 23.47 2.17 -11.09
CA ASP A 238 24.34 1.45 -10.15
C ASP A 238 23.67 1.17 -8.80
N ILE A 239 24.08 0.06 -8.17
CA ILE A 239 23.67 -0.36 -6.86
C ILE A 239 24.92 -0.87 -6.15
N LEU A 240 25.22 -0.35 -4.94
CA LEU A 240 26.44 -0.79 -4.25
C LEU A 240 26.23 -2.15 -3.56
N ILE A 241 25.15 -2.29 -2.80
CA ILE A 241 24.88 -3.48 -1.99
C ILE A 241 23.44 -3.95 -2.21
N ILE A 242 23.24 -5.23 -2.49
CA ILE A 242 21.91 -5.87 -2.49
C ILE A 242 21.84 -6.90 -1.38
N CYS A 243 20.92 -6.67 -0.43
CA CYS A 243 20.59 -7.60 0.65
C CYS A 243 19.35 -8.42 0.25
N ALA A 244 19.49 -9.73 0.08
CA ALA A 244 18.35 -10.59 -0.25
C ALA A 244 18.34 -11.87 0.60
N ASP A 245 17.15 -12.47 0.78
CA ASP A 245 17.07 -13.84 1.27
C ASP A 245 17.70 -14.80 0.24
N GLY A 246 17.87 -16.06 0.62
CA GLY A 246 18.42 -17.09 -0.26
C GLY A 246 17.48 -17.47 -1.39
N LEU A 247 16.99 -16.47 -2.13
CA LEU A 247 16.12 -16.64 -3.27
C LEU A 247 16.86 -17.33 -4.41
N SER A 248 16.20 -18.31 -5.03
CA SER A 248 16.83 -19.11 -6.07
C SER A 248 17.20 -18.27 -7.30
N GLY A 249 18.46 -18.33 -7.73
CA GLY A 249 18.98 -17.62 -8.91
C GLY A 249 19.18 -16.12 -8.75
N ILE A 250 19.01 -15.55 -7.55
CA ILE A 250 19.17 -14.10 -7.33
C ILE A 250 20.64 -13.66 -7.48
N LYS A 251 21.59 -14.45 -6.97
CA LYS A 251 23.01 -14.12 -7.03
C LYS A 251 23.51 -14.02 -8.47
N GLU A 252 23.14 -14.97 -9.30
CA GLU A 252 23.47 -15.01 -10.72
C GLU A 252 22.84 -13.82 -11.47
N ALA A 253 21.58 -13.51 -11.16
CA ALA A 253 20.88 -12.38 -11.76
C ALA A 253 21.52 -11.03 -11.38
N ILE A 254 21.92 -10.86 -10.13
CA ILE A 254 22.65 -9.65 -9.65
C ILE A 254 23.96 -9.53 -10.41
N SER A 255 24.76 -10.59 -10.49
CA SER A 255 26.05 -10.58 -11.19
C SER A 255 25.91 -10.24 -12.67
N ALA A 256 24.81 -10.66 -13.32
CA ALA A 256 24.54 -10.35 -14.71
C ALA A 256 24.02 -8.92 -14.93
N ALA A 257 23.09 -8.46 -14.06
CA ALA A 257 22.50 -7.13 -14.20
C ALA A 257 23.41 -6.01 -13.68
N PHE A 258 24.01 -6.20 -12.50
CA PHE A 258 24.83 -5.22 -11.79
C PHE A 258 26.14 -5.86 -11.32
N PRO A 259 27.11 -6.11 -12.20
CA PRO A 259 28.32 -6.91 -11.90
C PRO A 259 29.23 -6.31 -10.81
N LYS A 260 29.11 -5.03 -10.52
CA LYS A 260 29.88 -4.34 -9.48
C LYS A 260 29.17 -4.34 -8.11
N THR A 261 27.97 -4.91 -8.02
CA THR A 261 27.17 -4.91 -6.79
C THR A 261 27.63 -6.00 -5.83
N GLU A 262 27.81 -5.64 -4.57
CA GLU A 262 28.05 -6.61 -3.50
C GLU A 262 26.73 -7.32 -3.14
N TYR A 263 26.71 -8.65 -3.25
CA TYR A 263 25.58 -9.44 -2.79
C TYR A 263 25.77 -9.83 -1.33
N GLN A 264 24.80 -9.48 -0.48
CA GLN A 264 24.76 -9.84 0.93
C GLN A 264 23.53 -10.71 1.21
N ARG A 265 23.76 -11.91 1.69
CA ARG A 265 22.67 -12.75 2.18
C ARG A 265 22.06 -12.15 3.45
N CYS A 266 20.75 -12.11 3.52
CA CYS A 266 20.04 -11.53 4.67
C CYS A 266 20.31 -12.35 5.94
N ILE A 267 21.00 -11.73 6.90
CA ILE A 267 21.37 -12.36 8.19
C ILE A 267 20.10 -12.73 8.99
N VAL A 268 19.09 -11.88 8.97
CA VAL A 268 17.84 -12.13 9.72
C VAL A 268 17.15 -13.40 9.22
N HIS A 269 17.05 -13.57 7.90
CA HIS A 269 16.47 -14.77 7.31
C HIS A 269 17.37 -16.00 7.54
N GLN A 270 18.68 -15.86 7.47
CA GLN A 270 19.62 -16.93 7.79
C GLN A 270 19.43 -17.43 9.25
N VAL A 271 19.34 -16.52 10.21
CA VAL A 271 19.06 -16.85 11.62
C VAL A 271 17.68 -17.51 11.78
N ARG A 272 16.64 -16.94 11.19
CA ARG A 272 15.27 -17.51 11.25
C ARG A 272 15.22 -18.92 10.67
N ASN A 273 15.86 -19.13 9.53
CA ASN A 273 15.91 -20.45 8.89
C ASN A 273 16.66 -21.46 9.77
N THR A 274 17.75 -21.07 10.40
CA THR A 274 18.47 -21.90 11.36
C THR A 274 17.57 -22.32 12.53
N LEU A 275 16.84 -21.36 13.11
CA LEU A 275 15.98 -21.62 14.27
C LEU A 275 14.74 -22.47 13.98
N LYS A 276 14.38 -22.70 12.71
CA LYS A 276 13.30 -23.64 12.33
C LYS A 276 13.64 -25.08 12.71
N TYR A 277 14.91 -25.43 12.79
CA TYR A 277 15.40 -26.77 13.14
C TYR A 277 15.66 -26.93 14.63
N VAL A 278 15.39 -25.90 15.44
CA VAL A 278 15.72 -25.86 16.88
C VAL A 278 14.43 -25.91 17.69
N ALA A 279 14.37 -26.80 18.67
CA ALA A 279 13.25 -26.91 19.59
C ALA A 279 13.02 -25.62 20.38
N ASP A 280 11.77 -25.29 20.73
CA ASP A 280 11.41 -24.00 21.33
C ASP A 280 12.21 -23.65 22.59
N LYS A 281 12.46 -24.64 23.45
CA LYS A 281 13.25 -24.48 24.68
C LYS A 281 14.69 -24.02 24.44
N ASP A 282 15.26 -24.36 23.29
CA ASP A 282 16.66 -24.05 22.95
C ASP A 282 16.80 -22.87 22.01
N ARG A 283 15.70 -22.35 21.42
CA ARG A 283 15.74 -21.25 20.44
C ARG A 283 16.40 -19.99 20.99
N LYS A 284 16.09 -19.62 22.23
CA LYS A 284 16.66 -18.41 22.83
C LYS A 284 18.17 -18.52 23.09
N PRO A 285 18.68 -19.58 23.74
CA PRO A 285 20.11 -19.81 23.86
C PRO A 285 20.82 -19.91 22.51
N PHE A 286 20.26 -20.66 21.58
CA PHE A 286 20.82 -20.82 20.24
C PHE A 286 20.93 -19.49 19.50
N ALA A 287 19.86 -18.67 19.50
CA ALA A 287 19.86 -17.35 18.89
C ALA A 287 20.89 -16.40 19.52
N THR A 288 21.14 -16.53 20.84
CA THR A 288 22.17 -15.77 21.53
C THR A 288 23.58 -16.19 21.06
N ASP A 289 23.82 -17.49 20.91
CA ASP A 289 25.07 -17.99 20.36
C ASP A 289 25.31 -17.51 18.93
N LEU A 290 24.31 -17.57 18.07
CA LEU A 290 24.40 -17.09 16.66
C LEU A 290 24.82 -15.63 16.56
N LYS A 291 24.50 -14.77 17.54
CA LYS A 291 24.96 -13.38 17.56
C LYS A 291 26.47 -13.26 17.54
N ALA A 292 27.18 -14.17 18.20
CA ALA A 292 28.63 -14.17 18.22
C ALA A 292 29.26 -14.37 16.82
N ILE A 293 28.53 -14.95 15.87
CA ILE A 293 28.98 -15.08 14.48
C ILE A 293 28.82 -13.74 13.77
N TYR A 294 27.58 -13.26 13.56
CA TYR A 294 27.32 -12.12 12.68
C TYR A 294 27.59 -10.75 13.29
N GLN A 295 27.84 -10.69 14.60
CA GLN A 295 28.31 -9.49 15.31
C GLN A 295 29.83 -9.49 15.57
N ALA A 296 30.57 -10.52 15.13
CA ALA A 296 32.00 -10.57 15.26
C ALA A 296 32.68 -9.34 14.59
N PRO A 297 33.77 -8.81 15.15
CA PRO A 297 34.43 -7.63 14.59
C PRO A 297 35.08 -7.93 13.23
N THR A 298 35.59 -9.13 13.01
CA THR A 298 36.25 -9.56 11.77
C THR A 298 35.74 -10.91 11.32
N GLU A 299 36.01 -11.25 10.05
CA GLU A 299 35.60 -12.54 9.45
C GLU A 299 36.29 -13.72 10.18
N GLU A 300 37.55 -13.59 10.58
CA GLU A 300 38.30 -14.63 11.31
C GLU A 300 37.60 -14.96 12.63
N ARG A 301 37.21 -13.93 13.39
CA ARG A 301 36.51 -14.12 14.66
C ARG A 301 35.11 -14.71 14.46
N ALA A 302 34.46 -14.39 13.33
CA ALA A 302 33.17 -14.99 12.96
C ALA A 302 33.33 -16.49 12.66
N LEU A 303 34.37 -16.88 11.93
CA LEU A 303 34.67 -18.29 11.62
C LEU A 303 35.01 -19.08 12.89
N GLU A 304 35.81 -18.52 13.82
CA GLU A 304 36.06 -19.13 15.11
C GLU A 304 34.75 -19.35 15.90
N ALA A 305 33.87 -18.35 15.91
CA ALA A 305 32.59 -18.46 16.58
C ALA A 305 31.69 -19.52 15.88
N LEU A 306 31.68 -19.56 14.56
CA LEU A 306 30.94 -20.54 13.77
C LEU A 306 31.41 -21.97 14.10
N GLY A 307 32.72 -22.19 14.24
CA GLY A 307 33.31 -23.47 14.68
C GLY A 307 32.79 -23.90 16.04
N ARG A 308 33.00 -23.06 17.05
CA ARG A 308 32.57 -23.33 18.45
C ARG A 308 31.07 -23.60 18.58
N ILE A 309 30.23 -22.80 17.88
CA ILE A 309 28.78 -22.95 17.93
C ILE A 309 28.36 -24.23 17.24
N THR A 310 29.00 -24.57 16.12
CA THR A 310 28.77 -25.84 15.43
C THR A 310 29.06 -27.03 16.35
N GLU A 311 30.22 -27.06 17.01
CA GLU A 311 30.58 -28.11 17.97
C GLU A 311 29.55 -28.22 19.11
N LYS A 312 29.19 -27.08 19.71
CA LYS A 312 28.24 -27.00 20.83
C LYS A 312 26.88 -27.61 20.50
N TRP A 313 26.39 -27.39 19.26
CA TRP A 313 25.02 -27.72 18.89
C TRP A 313 24.89 -28.90 17.92
N SER A 314 26.01 -29.39 17.34
CA SER A 314 25.99 -30.43 16.30
C SER A 314 25.40 -31.75 16.76
N GLU A 315 25.62 -32.15 18.01
CA GLU A 315 25.09 -33.37 18.60
C GLU A 315 23.53 -33.32 18.64
N LYS A 316 22.99 -32.19 19.05
CA LYS A 316 21.53 -32.01 19.21
C LYS A 316 20.83 -31.58 17.97
N TYR A 317 21.44 -30.72 17.12
CA TYR A 317 20.88 -30.12 15.93
C TYR A 317 21.87 -30.18 14.75
N PRO A 318 22.19 -31.37 14.20
CA PRO A 318 23.27 -31.55 13.21
C PRO A 318 23.06 -30.78 11.91
N ASN A 319 21.83 -30.49 11.51
CA ASN A 319 21.51 -29.78 10.26
C ASN A 319 21.38 -28.26 10.45
N SER A 320 21.28 -27.75 11.68
CA SER A 320 21.01 -26.33 11.92
C SER A 320 22.13 -25.41 11.44
N MET A 321 23.38 -25.81 11.61
CA MET A 321 24.56 -25.01 11.23
C MET A 321 25.04 -25.25 9.79
N LYS A 322 24.51 -26.27 9.11
CA LYS A 322 24.94 -26.65 7.76
C LYS A 322 24.80 -25.50 6.76
N SER A 323 23.68 -24.78 6.81
CA SER A 323 23.42 -23.68 5.91
C SER A 323 24.36 -22.48 6.11
N TRP A 324 24.93 -22.29 7.30
CA TRP A 324 25.92 -21.22 7.55
C TRP A 324 27.22 -21.50 6.80
N LYS A 325 27.71 -22.74 6.87
CA LYS A 325 28.91 -23.17 6.16
C LYS A 325 28.73 -23.11 4.65
N GLN A 326 27.59 -23.63 4.16
CA GLN A 326 27.29 -23.67 2.72
C GLN A 326 27.11 -22.30 2.06
N ASN A 327 26.66 -21.30 2.82
CA ASN A 327 26.39 -19.95 2.33
C ASN A 327 27.40 -18.92 2.82
N TRP A 328 28.57 -19.34 3.35
CA TRP A 328 29.53 -18.44 3.95
C TRP A 328 29.95 -17.32 3.00
N ASP A 329 30.25 -17.61 1.75
CA ASP A 329 30.62 -16.64 0.72
C ASP A 329 29.57 -15.53 0.50
N ALA A 330 28.30 -15.82 0.79
CA ALA A 330 27.20 -14.86 0.69
C ALA A 330 26.90 -14.16 2.03
N ILE A 331 27.38 -14.69 3.13
CA ILE A 331 27.23 -14.15 4.49
C ILE A 331 28.41 -13.24 4.84
N SER A 332 29.64 -13.66 4.52
CA SER A 332 30.87 -12.99 4.93
C SER A 332 31.09 -11.58 4.40
N PRO A 333 30.49 -11.13 3.28
CA PRO A 333 30.68 -9.75 2.82
C PRO A 333 30.37 -8.68 3.88
N ILE A 334 29.46 -8.97 4.83
CA ILE A 334 29.13 -8.06 5.92
C ILE A 334 30.36 -7.64 6.75
N PHE A 335 31.39 -8.48 6.83
CA PHE A 335 32.59 -8.20 7.65
C PHE A 335 33.53 -7.18 7.03
N LYS A 336 33.31 -6.79 5.77
CA LYS A 336 34.03 -5.68 5.11
C LYS A 336 33.64 -4.32 5.66
N PHE A 337 32.49 -4.19 6.30
CA PHE A 337 31.86 -2.93 6.68
C PHE A 337 32.02 -2.64 8.17
N SER A 338 31.99 -1.36 8.52
CA SER A 338 31.94 -0.90 9.91
C SER A 338 30.64 -1.33 10.62
N ALA A 339 30.61 -1.18 11.93
CA ALA A 339 29.43 -1.49 12.72
C ALA A 339 28.20 -0.66 12.30
N GLU A 340 28.37 0.60 11.85
CA GLU A 340 27.27 1.46 11.44
C GLU A 340 26.68 1.02 10.09
N VAL A 341 27.52 0.73 9.09
CA VAL A 341 27.07 0.19 7.80
C VAL A 341 26.44 -1.19 7.98
N ARG A 342 27.05 -2.07 8.81
CA ARG A 342 26.46 -3.38 9.14
C ARG A 342 25.06 -3.27 9.73
N LYS A 343 24.81 -2.28 10.61
CA LYS A 343 23.46 -2.03 11.14
C LYS A 343 22.46 -1.77 10.03
N VAL A 344 22.80 -0.99 9.03
CA VAL A 344 21.93 -0.74 7.88
C VAL A 344 21.70 -2.05 7.11
N ILE A 345 22.75 -2.77 6.80
CA ILE A 345 22.71 -3.99 5.98
C ILE A 345 21.91 -5.12 6.65
N TYR A 346 22.15 -5.41 7.95
CA TYR A 346 21.49 -6.53 8.60
C TYR A 346 20.22 -6.16 9.38
N THR A 347 20.04 -4.89 9.79
CA THR A 347 18.76 -4.45 10.35
C THR A 347 17.78 -4.17 9.22
N THR A 348 17.19 -5.22 8.71
CA THR A 348 16.12 -5.14 7.73
C THR A 348 14.84 -4.50 8.28
N ASN A 349 14.95 -3.66 9.33
CA ASN A 349 13.81 -3.03 9.99
C ASN A 349 12.88 -2.30 9.01
N ALA A 350 13.44 -1.75 7.93
CA ALA A 350 12.65 -1.09 6.90
C ALA A 350 11.74 -2.08 6.16
N ILE A 351 12.34 -3.13 5.58
CA ILE A 351 11.59 -4.16 4.86
C ILE A 351 10.78 -5.05 5.82
N GLU A 352 11.25 -5.30 7.03
CA GLU A 352 10.50 -6.04 8.04
C GLU A 352 9.24 -5.32 8.50
N SER A 353 9.30 -3.99 8.68
CA SER A 353 8.13 -3.16 8.99
C SER A 353 7.09 -3.25 7.88
N LEU A 354 7.51 -3.16 6.63
CA LEU A 354 6.64 -3.33 5.46
C LEU A 354 6.06 -4.74 5.40
N ASN A 355 6.88 -5.76 5.61
CA ASN A 355 6.48 -7.16 5.63
C ASN A 355 5.50 -7.48 6.76
N ALA A 356 5.60 -6.79 7.90
CA ALA A 356 4.62 -6.92 8.98
C ALA A 356 3.23 -6.45 8.51
N THR A 357 3.16 -5.36 7.74
CA THR A 357 1.93 -4.88 7.11
C THR A 357 1.38 -5.89 6.11
N TYR A 358 2.24 -6.45 5.26
CA TYR A 358 1.86 -7.47 4.28
C TYR A 358 1.40 -8.79 4.93
N ARG A 359 2.07 -9.24 6.01
CA ARG A 359 1.61 -10.41 6.77
C ARG A 359 0.26 -10.15 7.46
N LYS A 360 -0.05 -8.91 7.82
CA LYS A 360 -1.37 -8.53 8.34
C LYS A 360 -2.45 -8.73 7.28
N LEU A 361 -2.20 -8.31 6.02
CA LEU A 361 -3.10 -8.59 4.90
C LEU A 361 -3.36 -10.09 4.73
N ASN A 362 -2.29 -10.90 4.78
CA ASN A 362 -2.40 -12.36 4.64
C ASN A 362 -3.22 -13.02 5.76
N ARG A 363 -3.17 -12.46 6.97
CA ARG A 363 -3.99 -12.93 8.10
C ARG A 363 -5.47 -12.52 7.97
N GLN A 364 -5.73 -11.36 7.41
CA GLN A 364 -7.10 -10.83 7.22
C GLN A 364 -7.79 -11.47 6.01
N ARG A 365 -7.02 -11.80 4.98
CA ARG A 365 -7.51 -12.41 3.74
C ARG A 365 -6.67 -13.64 3.41
N SER A 366 -7.17 -14.82 3.77
CA SER A 366 -6.45 -16.10 3.60
C SER A 366 -6.25 -16.49 2.13
N VAL A 367 -7.18 -16.09 1.24
CA VAL A 367 -7.13 -16.35 -0.21
C VAL A 367 -7.56 -15.09 -0.95
N PHE A 368 -6.75 -14.64 -1.88
CA PHE A 368 -7.11 -13.56 -2.81
C PHE A 368 -7.85 -14.11 -4.02
N PRO A 369 -8.86 -13.41 -4.57
CA PRO A 369 -9.64 -13.90 -5.71
C PRO A 369 -8.85 -13.89 -7.01
N SER A 370 -7.81 -13.07 -7.14
CA SER A 370 -6.91 -12.99 -8.31
C SER A 370 -5.57 -12.35 -7.92
N ASP A 371 -4.57 -12.49 -8.79
CA ASP A 371 -3.27 -11.81 -8.71
C ASP A 371 -3.43 -10.27 -8.74
N THR A 372 -4.32 -9.76 -9.58
CA THR A 372 -4.67 -8.34 -9.63
C THR A 372 -5.23 -7.83 -8.30
N ALA A 373 -6.12 -8.61 -7.66
CA ALA A 373 -6.65 -8.25 -6.34
C ALA A 373 -5.57 -8.24 -5.26
N LEU A 374 -4.61 -9.17 -5.34
CA LEU A 374 -3.44 -9.19 -4.47
C LEU A 374 -2.55 -7.97 -4.73
N LEU A 375 -2.26 -7.64 -5.98
CA LEU A 375 -1.41 -6.49 -6.35
C LEU A 375 -2.02 -5.17 -5.86
N LYS A 376 -3.34 -4.96 -6.06
CA LYS A 376 -4.07 -3.78 -5.54
C LYS A 376 -3.92 -3.66 -4.02
N ALA A 377 -4.13 -4.74 -3.29
CA ALA A 377 -4.03 -4.74 -1.83
C ALA A 377 -2.61 -4.45 -1.34
N LEU A 378 -1.59 -5.03 -1.98
CA LEU A 378 -0.18 -4.78 -1.68
C LEU A 378 0.20 -3.33 -1.95
N TYR A 379 -0.17 -2.78 -3.12
CA TYR A 379 0.10 -1.39 -3.47
C TYR A 379 -0.50 -0.42 -2.45
N LEU A 380 -1.79 -0.54 -2.15
CA LEU A 380 -2.47 0.32 -1.19
C LEU A 380 -1.85 0.23 0.21
N SER A 381 -1.51 -0.98 0.64
CA SER A 381 -0.84 -1.19 1.92
C SER A 381 0.56 -0.60 1.96
N THR A 382 1.29 -0.68 0.85
CA THR A 382 2.59 -0.03 0.67
C THR A 382 2.46 1.47 0.80
N PHE A 383 1.55 2.06 0.05
CA PHE A 383 1.32 3.50 0.05
C PHE A 383 0.97 4.02 1.46
N GLU A 384 0.11 3.31 2.20
CA GLU A 384 -0.23 3.68 3.57
C GLU A 384 0.96 3.51 4.54
N ALA A 385 1.74 2.45 4.40
CA ALA A 385 2.91 2.20 5.25
C ALA A 385 4.03 3.23 5.00
N THR A 386 4.25 3.61 3.75
CA THR A 386 5.35 4.51 3.34
C THR A 386 5.06 5.98 3.63
N LYS A 387 3.82 6.39 3.86
CA LYS A 387 3.48 7.76 4.31
C LYS A 387 4.28 8.23 5.52
N LYS A 388 4.76 7.32 6.34
CA LYS A 388 5.55 7.59 7.55
C LYS A 388 7.06 7.63 7.30
N TRP A 389 7.52 7.34 6.09
CA TRP A 389 8.94 7.28 5.75
C TRP A 389 9.46 8.64 5.30
N THR A 390 9.41 9.61 6.19
CA THR A 390 9.78 11.00 5.90
C THR A 390 11.16 11.39 6.44
N MET A 391 11.81 10.47 7.17
CA MET A 391 13.12 10.72 7.78
C MET A 391 14.18 9.77 7.24
N PRO A 392 15.41 10.26 7.03
CA PRO A 392 16.53 9.41 6.68
C PRO A 392 16.83 8.37 7.76
N ILE A 393 17.56 7.33 7.38
CA ILE A 393 18.10 6.36 8.31
C ILE A 393 19.04 7.06 9.29
N ARG A 394 18.98 6.64 10.55
CA ARG A 394 19.85 7.18 11.60
C ARG A 394 21.34 7.04 11.23
N ASN A 395 22.11 8.06 11.49
CA ASN A 395 23.56 8.14 11.20
C ASN A 395 23.89 7.99 9.70
N TRP A 396 22.94 8.35 8.81
CA TRP A 396 23.12 8.16 7.36
C TRP A 396 24.36 8.84 6.82
N GLY A 397 24.68 10.07 7.25
CA GLY A 397 25.88 10.78 6.78
C GLY A 397 27.18 9.99 7.05
N GLN A 398 27.27 9.30 8.19
CA GLN A 398 28.44 8.44 8.50
C GLN A 398 28.47 7.21 7.58
N VAL A 399 27.31 6.56 7.39
CA VAL A 399 27.16 5.40 6.50
C VAL A 399 27.50 5.78 5.06
N TYR A 400 26.94 6.88 4.57
CA TYR A 400 27.17 7.35 3.21
C TYR A 400 28.64 7.72 2.98
N GLY A 401 29.28 8.44 3.93
CA GLY A 401 30.69 8.77 3.85
C GLY A 401 31.61 7.55 3.80
N GLU A 402 31.34 6.50 4.60
CA GLU A 402 32.09 5.24 4.53
C GLU A 402 31.90 4.55 3.17
N LEU A 403 30.66 4.46 2.70
CA LEU A 403 30.37 3.84 1.39
C LEU A 403 31.00 4.64 0.23
N SER A 404 31.07 5.97 0.33
CA SER A 404 31.72 6.80 -0.68
C SER A 404 33.23 6.53 -0.77
N ILE A 405 33.89 6.28 0.37
CA ILE A 405 35.31 5.90 0.43
C ILE A 405 35.50 4.48 -0.12
N MET A 406 34.68 3.53 0.30
CA MET A 406 34.83 2.12 -0.07
C MET A 406 34.52 1.89 -1.58
N TYR A 407 33.62 2.67 -2.14
CA TYR A 407 33.14 2.55 -3.50
C TYR A 407 33.41 3.85 -4.28
N GLU A 408 34.66 4.30 -4.25
CA GLU A 408 35.13 5.55 -4.87
C GLU A 408 34.60 5.71 -6.31
N GLY A 409 34.04 6.90 -6.61
CA GLY A 409 33.50 7.26 -7.92
C GLY A 409 32.17 6.60 -8.30
N ARG A 410 31.54 5.84 -7.38
CA ARG A 410 30.24 5.20 -7.65
C ARG A 410 29.06 5.92 -6.98
N LEU A 411 29.32 6.72 -5.96
CA LEU A 411 28.32 7.60 -5.36
C LEU A 411 28.58 9.05 -5.82
N PRO A 412 27.52 9.82 -6.12
CA PRO A 412 27.65 11.25 -6.33
C PRO A 412 28.22 11.98 -5.12
N GLU A 413 28.98 13.05 -5.36
CA GLU A 413 29.53 13.91 -4.29
C GLU A 413 28.43 14.73 -3.59
#